data_9cce45639baba873d443ba4f2cce6085
#
_entry.id   9cce45639baba873d443ba4f2cce6085
#
_cell.length_a   1.000
_cell.length_b   1.000
_cell.length_c   1.000
_cell.angle_alpha   90.00
_cell.angle_beta   90.00
_cell.angle_gamma   90.00
#
_symmetry.space_group_name_H-M   'P 1'
#
loop_
_entity.id
_entity.type
_entity.pdbx_description
1 polymer ?
#
loop_
_entity_poly.entity_id
_entity_poly.type
_entity_poly.pdbx_seq_one_letter_code
_entity_poly.pdbx_strand_id
1 'polypeptide(L)'
;LERVVEYKNELATGNKNIHWIDDIFNKFQNYTPFENVLIVGCGNGWLERRLYDIGVSKNFEAFDISEKYIQQAEQEKGNRQIKYFIDDINNLQNISSKKYDAVFNFAILHHATEIENAMKKLAGCLKPNGLMFNEEYVGPAKNQYDDKHLELMLDTNSDLPEQFRSKNTLRPPLANFRIEPTEAIHSDLVRPVFEKYFDIVYERNLNGGIAYQILWNNIEKFDNSDPEARKWLEYLLENDRKLSSDGKVPILFWYGVGSPKN
;
A
#
# COMPACT_ATOMS: atom_id res chain seq x y z
N LEU A 1 -2.08 10.32 11.35
CA LEU A 1 -2.94 11.52 11.43
C LEU A 1 -4.24 11.27 10.67
N GLU A 2 -5.36 11.63 11.27
CA GLU A 2 -6.69 11.50 10.68
C GLU A 2 -6.75 12.18 9.30
N ARG A 3 -6.23 13.41 9.20
CA ARG A 3 -6.24 14.18 7.95
C ARG A 3 -5.45 13.52 6.81
N VAL A 4 -4.36 12.82 7.09
CA VAL A 4 -3.61 12.05 6.07
C VAL A 4 -4.44 10.85 5.60
N VAL A 5 -5.15 10.19 6.51
CA VAL A 5 -6.08 9.09 6.17
C VAL A 5 -7.23 9.62 5.31
N GLU A 6 -7.84 10.75 5.68
CA GLU A 6 -8.87 11.42 4.88
C GLU A 6 -8.36 11.76 3.47
N TYR A 7 -7.14 12.29 3.34
CA TYR A 7 -6.53 12.61 2.05
C TYR A 7 -6.37 11.36 1.18
N LYS A 8 -5.85 10.27 1.76
CA LYS A 8 -5.72 8.99 1.05
C LYS A 8 -7.08 8.44 0.64
N ASN A 9 -8.06 8.47 1.53
CA ASN A 9 -9.43 8.02 1.24
C ASN A 9 -10.03 8.82 0.07
N GLU A 10 -9.90 10.14 0.09
CA GLU A 10 -10.39 11.02 -0.98
C GLU A 10 -9.77 10.67 -2.33
N LEU A 11 -8.46 10.40 -2.39
CA LEU A 11 -7.77 9.97 -3.60
C LEU A 11 -8.26 8.59 -4.07
N ALA A 12 -8.42 7.65 -3.15
CA ALA A 12 -8.81 6.28 -3.46
C ALA A 12 -10.28 6.15 -3.86
N THR A 13 -11.18 6.84 -3.17
CA THR A 13 -12.64 6.61 -3.26
C THR A 13 -13.42 7.81 -3.82
N GLY A 14 -12.84 9.00 -3.81
CA GLY A 14 -13.52 10.27 -4.08
C GLY A 14 -14.25 10.85 -2.85
N ASN A 15 -14.17 10.17 -1.69
CA ASN A 15 -14.83 10.62 -0.45
C ASN A 15 -13.87 10.41 0.75
N LYS A 16 -13.51 11.50 1.42
CA LYS A 16 -12.57 11.48 2.54
C LYS A 16 -13.01 10.61 3.73
N ASN A 17 -14.33 10.41 3.88
CA ASN A 17 -14.92 9.65 4.98
C ASN A 17 -15.10 8.15 4.69
N ILE A 18 -14.82 7.70 3.45
CA ILE A 18 -14.94 6.30 3.05
C ILE A 18 -13.55 5.73 2.88
N HIS A 19 -13.17 4.83 3.77
CA HIS A 19 -11.92 4.10 3.62
C HIS A 19 -11.96 3.19 2.38
N TRP A 20 -10.86 3.08 1.63
CA TRP A 20 -10.82 2.31 0.39
C TRP A 20 -11.23 0.84 0.58
N ILE A 21 -10.94 0.25 1.77
CA ILE A 21 -11.37 -1.11 2.13
C ILE A 21 -12.90 -1.20 2.17
N ASP A 22 -13.56 -0.19 2.74
CA ASP A 22 -15.02 -0.18 2.87
C ASP A 22 -15.69 0.06 1.50
N ASP A 23 -15.00 0.75 0.58
CA ASP A 23 -15.47 1.03 -0.77
C ASP A 23 -15.49 -0.20 -1.70
N ILE A 24 -14.84 -1.31 -1.29
CA ILE A 24 -14.85 -2.59 -2.03
C ILE A 24 -16.29 -3.05 -2.29
N PHE A 25 -17.18 -2.98 -1.29
CA PHE A 25 -18.59 -3.35 -1.45
C PHE A 25 -19.32 -2.48 -2.46
N ASN A 26 -19.01 -1.17 -2.51
CA ASN A 26 -19.66 -0.25 -3.43
C ASN A 26 -19.21 -0.49 -4.89
N LYS A 27 -17.92 -0.74 -5.09
CA LYS A 27 -17.33 -0.87 -6.43
C LYS A 27 -17.37 -2.30 -6.97
N PHE A 28 -17.29 -3.29 -6.08
CA PHE A 28 -17.17 -4.70 -6.46
C PHE A 28 -18.33 -5.55 -5.93
N GLN A 29 -19.52 -4.94 -5.78
CA GLN A 29 -20.73 -5.61 -5.26
C GLN A 29 -21.11 -6.88 -6.06
N ASN A 30 -20.79 -6.95 -7.35
CA ASN A 30 -21.05 -8.14 -8.18
C ASN A 30 -20.07 -9.29 -7.90
N TYR A 31 -19.00 -9.04 -7.15
CA TYR A 31 -17.97 -10.03 -6.78
C TYR A 31 -18.06 -10.42 -5.31
N THR A 32 -18.61 -9.55 -4.45
CA THR A 32 -18.70 -9.77 -3.00
C THR A 32 -20.04 -10.41 -2.60
N PRO A 33 -20.08 -11.21 -1.52
CA PRO A 33 -18.91 -11.69 -0.76
C PRO A 33 -18.09 -12.71 -1.56
N PHE A 34 -16.75 -12.62 -1.42
CA PHE A 34 -15.86 -13.65 -1.97
C PHE A 34 -15.97 -14.96 -1.18
N GLU A 35 -15.76 -16.09 -1.82
CA GLU A 35 -15.74 -17.39 -1.16
C GLU A 35 -14.41 -17.64 -0.44
N ASN A 36 -13.28 -17.47 -1.14
CA ASN A 36 -11.94 -17.69 -0.62
C ASN A 36 -11.04 -16.49 -0.91
N VAL A 37 -10.41 -15.97 0.12
CA VAL A 37 -9.52 -14.80 0.04
C VAL A 37 -8.12 -15.15 0.53
N LEU A 38 -7.11 -14.68 -0.18
CA LEU A 38 -5.70 -14.71 0.25
C LEU A 38 -5.21 -13.31 0.63
N ILE A 39 -4.54 -13.20 1.76
CA ILE A 39 -3.85 -11.97 2.20
C ILE A 39 -2.34 -12.20 2.11
N VAL A 40 -1.66 -11.29 1.43
CA VAL A 40 -0.21 -11.31 1.20
C VAL A 40 0.48 -10.47 2.26
N GLY A 41 1.40 -11.07 3.03
CA GLY A 41 2.15 -10.37 4.07
C GLY A 41 1.24 -9.75 5.14
N CYS A 42 0.50 -10.60 5.85
CA CYS A 42 -0.58 -10.17 6.74
C CYS A 42 -0.14 -9.40 7.99
N GLY A 43 1.17 -9.43 8.32
CA GLY A 43 1.66 -8.86 9.57
C GLY A 43 0.90 -9.41 10.79
N ASN A 44 0.39 -8.53 11.63
CA ASN A 44 -0.40 -8.90 12.81
C ASN A 44 -1.87 -9.26 12.51
N GLY A 45 -2.26 -9.34 11.26
CA GLY A 45 -3.60 -9.78 10.86
C GLY A 45 -4.71 -8.73 10.92
N TRP A 46 -4.39 -7.45 10.95
CA TRP A 46 -5.40 -6.38 11.07
C TRP A 46 -6.31 -6.27 9.84
N LEU A 47 -5.76 -6.48 8.62
CA LEU A 47 -6.48 -6.29 7.37
C LEU A 47 -7.57 -7.34 7.19
N GLU A 48 -7.23 -8.64 7.29
CA GLU A 48 -8.21 -9.71 7.13
C GLU A 48 -9.24 -9.75 8.26
N ARG A 49 -8.87 -9.36 9.49
CA ARG A 49 -9.86 -9.18 10.55
C ARG A 49 -10.90 -8.10 10.18
N ARG A 50 -10.44 -6.95 9.66
CA ARG A 50 -11.34 -5.90 9.18
C ARG A 50 -12.20 -6.37 8.01
N LEU A 51 -11.59 -6.99 6.99
CA LEU A 51 -12.31 -7.52 5.83
C LEU A 51 -13.34 -8.59 6.23
N TYR A 52 -13.02 -9.43 7.21
CA TYR A 52 -13.97 -10.41 7.77
C TYR A 52 -15.14 -9.71 8.47
N ASP A 53 -14.86 -8.73 9.32
CA ASP A 53 -15.87 -8.04 10.14
C ASP A 53 -16.86 -7.24 9.29
N ILE A 54 -16.41 -6.66 8.18
CA ILE A 54 -17.27 -5.98 7.20
C ILE A 54 -17.90 -6.93 6.18
N GLY A 55 -17.61 -8.23 6.24
CA GLY A 55 -18.29 -9.27 5.43
C GLY A 55 -17.76 -9.43 4.00
N VAL A 56 -16.53 -9.01 3.69
CA VAL A 56 -15.92 -9.20 2.36
C VAL A 56 -15.79 -10.68 2.01
N SER A 57 -15.47 -11.49 3.00
CA SER A 57 -15.47 -12.95 2.94
C SER A 57 -15.62 -13.53 4.34
N LYS A 58 -15.89 -14.85 4.42
CA LYS A 58 -15.85 -15.63 5.66
C LYS A 58 -14.69 -16.61 5.72
N ASN A 59 -13.96 -16.81 4.61
CA ASN A 59 -12.84 -17.74 4.53
C ASN A 59 -11.60 -17.00 4.07
N PHE A 60 -10.64 -16.83 4.97
CA PHE A 60 -9.37 -16.19 4.69
C PHE A 60 -8.22 -17.17 4.91
N GLU A 61 -7.27 -17.14 4.00
CA GLU A 61 -5.91 -17.61 4.21
C GLU A 61 -4.98 -16.42 4.18
N ALA A 62 -4.02 -16.36 5.09
CA ALA A 62 -3.13 -15.21 5.23
C ALA A 62 -1.73 -15.71 5.59
N PHE A 63 -0.71 -15.12 4.97
CA PHE A 63 0.67 -15.50 5.25
C PHE A 63 1.55 -14.30 5.55
N ASP A 64 2.59 -14.56 6.31
CA ASP A 64 3.71 -13.65 6.54
C ASP A 64 5.00 -14.48 6.67
N ILE A 65 6.15 -13.86 6.40
CA ILE A 65 7.45 -14.49 6.61
C ILE A 65 7.83 -14.55 8.09
N SER A 66 7.26 -13.65 8.90
CA SER A 66 7.55 -13.50 10.32
C SER A 66 6.68 -14.43 11.17
N GLU A 67 7.29 -15.45 11.75
CA GLU A 67 6.62 -16.32 12.71
C GLU A 67 6.02 -15.54 13.89
N LYS A 68 6.69 -14.48 14.34
CA LYS A 68 6.20 -13.61 15.43
C LYS A 68 4.89 -12.93 15.05
N TYR A 69 4.79 -12.40 13.82
CA TYR A 69 3.55 -11.79 13.35
C TYR A 69 2.44 -12.82 13.19
N ILE A 70 2.73 -14.00 12.67
CA ILE A 70 1.75 -15.10 12.56
C ILE A 70 1.22 -15.50 13.95
N GLN A 71 2.09 -15.64 14.95
CA GLN A 71 1.67 -15.93 16.32
C GLN A 71 0.76 -14.84 16.89
N GLN A 72 1.09 -13.56 16.67
CA GLN A 72 0.24 -12.45 17.08
C GLN A 72 -1.12 -12.47 16.36
N ALA A 73 -1.13 -12.66 15.04
CA ALA A 73 -2.34 -12.72 14.23
C ALA A 73 -3.27 -13.88 14.70
N GLU A 74 -2.68 -15.04 15.00
CA GLU A 74 -3.42 -16.18 15.56
C GLU A 74 -4.07 -15.87 16.91
N GLN A 75 -3.37 -15.15 17.80
CA GLN A 75 -3.91 -14.73 19.10
C GLN A 75 -5.04 -13.72 18.97
N GLU A 76 -4.95 -12.81 17.99
CA GLU A 76 -5.88 -11.71 17.82
C GLU A 76 -7.08 -12.04 16.94
N LYS A 77 -7.07 -13.16 16.21
CA LYS A 77 -8.17 -13.50 15.27
C LYS A 77 -9.52 -13.76 15.93
N GLY A 78 -9.53 -14.20 17.20
CA GLY A 78 -10.74 -14.59 17.90
C GLY A 78 -11.44 -15.78 17.21
N ASN A 79 -12.76 -15.68 17.05
CA ASN A 79 -13.57 -16.74 16.42
C ASN A 79 -13.67 -16.64 14.89
N ARG A 80 -12.89 -15.73 14.25
CA ARG A 80 -12.91 -15.55 12.80
C ARG A 80 -12.26 -16.73 12.09
N GLN A 81 -12.84 -17.16 10.98
CA GLN A 81 -12.30 -18.24 10.14
C GLN A 81 -11.17 -17.73 9.26
N ILE A 82 -10.03 -17.51 9.88
CA ILE A 82 -8.80 -17.07 9.23
C ILE A 82 -7.74 -18.14 9.49
N LYS A 83 -7.14 -18.66 8.45
CA LYS A 83 -6.02 -19.60 8.53
C LYS A 83 -4.73 -18.87 8.23
N TYR A 84 -3.86 -18.80 9.23
CA TYR A 84 -2.52 -18.22 9.09
C TYR A 84 -1.47 -19.29 8.80
N PHE A 85 -0.46 -18.93 8.02
CA PHE A 85 0.69 -19.79 7.73
C PHE A 85 1.93 -18.96 7.41
N ILE A 86 3.11 -19.58 7.53
CA ILE A 86 4.38 -18.95 7.16
C ILE A 86 4.65 -19.23 5.69
N ASP A 87 4.91 -18.17 4.91
CA ASP A 87 5.39 -18.27 3.53
C ASP A 87 6.22 -17.03 3.18
N ASP A 88 7.01 -17.13 2.12
CA ASP A 88 7.85 -16.05 1.60
C ASP A 88 7.30 -15.58 0.25
N ILE A 89 7.06 -14.27 0.11
CA ILE A 89 6.56 -13.65 -1.13
C ILE A 89 7.44 -14.01 -2.34
N ASN A 90 8.73 -14.25 -2.14
CA ASN A 90 9.66 -14.61 -3.21
C ASN A 90 9.49 -16.08 -3.66
N ASN A 91 8.98 -16.96 -2.80
CA ASN A 91 8.86 -18.40 -3.08
C ASN A 91 7.42 -18.87 -3.25
N LEU A 92 6.48 -18.41 -2.41
CA LEU A 92 5.05 -18.76 -2.43
C LEU A 92 4.81 -20.25 -2.63
N GLN A 93 5.26 -21.08 -1.66
CA GLN A 93 5.20 -22.54 -1.77
C GLN A 93 3.88 -23.14 -1.31
N ASN A 94 3.17 -22.44 -0.40
CA ASN A 94 2.01 -22.97 0.30
C ASN A 94 0.66 -22.48 -0.26
N ILE A 95 0.67 -21.66 -1.34
CA ILE A 95 -0.54 -21.21 -2.00
C ILE A 95 -1.01 -22.18 -3.09
N SER A 96 -2.32 -22.38 -3.20
CA SER A 96 -2.91 -23.29 -4.18
C SER A 96 -3.30 -22.57 -5.48
N SER A 97 -3.05 -23.21 -6.63
CA SER A 97 -3.45 -22.69 -7.94
C SER A 97 -4.98 -22.63 -8.08
N LYS A 98 -5.49 -21.57 -8.73
CA LYS A 98 -6.93 -21.38 -9.09
C LYS A 98 -7.89 -21.56 -7.92
N LYS A 99 -7.48 -21.15 -6.71
CA LYS A 99 -8.25 -21.36 -5.49
C LYS A 99 -9.01 -20.11 -5.04
N TYR A 100 -8.40 -18.94 -5.19
CA TYR A 100 -8.89 -17.72 -4.55
C TYR A 100 -9.77 -16.89 -5.49
N ASP A 101 -10.84 -16.32 -4.93
CA ASP A 101 -11.67 -15.32 -5.61
C ASP A 101 -11.06 -13.93 -5.53
N ALA A 102 -10.34 -13.66 -4.44
CA ALA A 102 -9.60 -12.43 -4.27
C ALA A 102 -8.25 -12.65 -3.59
N VAL A 103 -7.28 -11.82 -3.98
CA VAL A 103 -5.98 -11.67 -3.32
C VAL A 103 -5.84 -10.21 -2.90
N PHE A 104 -5.43 -9.96 -1.66
CA PHE A 104 -5.16 -8.64 -1.15
C PHE A 104 -3.67 -8.49 -0.82
N ASN A 105 -3.05 -7.49 -1.43
CA ASN A 105 -1.72 -7.01 -1.09
C ASN A 105 -1.82 -5.58 -0.55
N PHE A 106 -1.23 -5.36 0.60
CA PHE A 106 -1.14 -4.06 1.23
C PHE A 106 0.30 -3.78 1.63
N ALA A 107 1.00 -3.02 0.79
CA ALA A 107 2.38 -2.57 1.04
C ALA A 107 3.40 -3.71 1.34
N ILE A 108 3.39 -4.77 0.53
CA ILE A 108 4.31 -5.91 0.68
C ILE A 108 5.12 -6.20 -0.59
N LEU A 109 4.55 -6.01 -1.77
CA LEU A 109 5.22 -6.37 -3.01
C LEU A 109 6.51 -5.56 -3.27
N HIS A 110 6.62 -4.36 -2.72
CA HIS A 110 7.84 -3.56 -2.83
C HIS A 110 9.05 -4.19 -2.10
N HIS A 111 8.82 -5.18 -1.21
CA HIS A 111 9.87 -5.99 -0.59
C HIS A 111 10.27 -7.21 -1.43
N ALA A 112 9.53 -7.54 -2.49
CA ALA A 112 9.83 -8.73 -3.29
C ALA A 112 11.11 -8.54 -4.11
N THR A 113 12.09 -9.42 -3.90
CA THR A 113 13.32 -9.49 -4.71
C THR A 113 13.08 -10.21 -6.02
N GLU A 114 12.14 -11.17 -6.05
CA GLU A 114 11.70 -11.95 -7.21
C GLU A 114 10.29 -11.52 -7.65
N ILE A 115 10.09 -10.21 -7.85
CA ILE A 115 8.77 -9.62 -8.05
C ILE A 115 7.98 -10.23 -9.22
N GLU A 116 8.67 -10.61 -10.31
CA GLU A 116 8.01 -11.23 -11.46
C GLU A 116 7.51 -12.63 -11.13
N ASN A 117 8.30 -13.42 -10.41
CA ASN A 117 7.89 -14.75 -9.94
C ASN A 117 6.72 -14.65 -8.95
N ALA A 118 6.81 -13.73 -8.00
CA ALA A 118 5.74 -13.45 -7.04
C ALA A 118 4.43 -13.12 -7.76
N MET A 119 4.47 -12.16 -8.68
CA MET A 119 3.28 -11.71 -9.40
C MET A 119 2.66 -12.82 -10.26
N LYS A 120 3.52 -13.61 -10.95
CA LYS A 120 3.07 -14.78 -11.74
C LYS A 120 2.35 -15.82 -10.87
N LYS A 121 2.89 -16.12 -9.68
CA LYS A 121 2.26 -17.06 -8.75
C LYS A 121 0.96 -16.54 -8.17
N LEU A 122 0.89 -15.25 -7.82
CA LEU A 122 -0.33 -14.60 -7.34
C LEU A 122 -1.42 -14.59 -8.43
N ALA A 123 -1.07 -14.30 -9.68
CA ALA A 123 -2.01 -14.43 -10.79
C ALA A 123 -2.49 -15.89 -10.95
N GLY A 124 -1.56 -16.85 -10.86
CA GLY A 124 -1.88 -18.28 -11.00
C GLY A 124 -2.70 -18.89 -9.85
N CYS A 125 -2.72 -18.27 -8.68
CA CYS A 125 -3.53 -18.73 -7.55
C CYS A 125 -4.99 -18.23 -7.59
N LEU A 126 -5.28 -17.19 -8.38
CA LEU A 126 -6.62 -16.68 -8.59
C LEU A 126 -7.44 -17.58 -9.51
N LYS A 127 -8.74 -17.66 -9.27
CA LYS A 127 -9.72 -18.20 -10.22
C LYS A 127 -9.76 -17.32 -11.48
N PRO A 128 -10.26 -17.79 -12.63
CA PRO A 128 -10.26 -17.00 -13.87
C PRO A 128 -10.95 -15.63 -13.78
N ASN A 129 -11.96 -15.50 -12.92
CA ASN A 129 -12.67 -14.25 -12.66
C ASN A 129 -12.29 -13.62 -11.31
N GLY A 130 -11.20 -14.08 -10.71
CA GLY A 130 -10.71 -13.56 -9.44
C GLY A 130 -10.11 -12.17 -9.58
N LEU A 131 -9.97 -11.47 -8.46
CA LEU A 131 -9.45 -10.11 -8.41
C LEU A 131 -8.24 -10.02 -7.48
N MET A 132 -7.22 -9.30 -7.90
CA MET A 132 -6.13 -8.87 -7.04
C MET A 132 -6.30 -7.40 -6.68
N PHE A 133 -6.43 -7.13 -5.39
CA PHE A 133 -6.45 -5.80 -4.80
C PHE A 133 -5.05 -5.45 -4.33
N ASN A 134 -4.51 -4.38 -4.82
CA ASN A 134 -3.13 -3.99 -4.58
C ASN A 134 -3.07 -2.51 -4.18
N GLU A 135 -2.68 -2.22 -2.94
CA GLU A 135 -2.29 -0.87 -2.52
C GLU A 135 -0.81 -0.90 -2.18
N GLU A 136 -0.01 -0.09 -2.92
CA GLU A 136 1.43 -0.30 -2.91
C GLU A 136 2.22 0.98 -3.14
N TYR A 137 3.44 1.00 -2.60
CA TYR A 137 4.47 1.94 -3.00
C TYR A 137 5.03 1.53 -4.36
N VAL A 138 4.95 2.43 -5.33
CA VAL A 138 5.37 2.25 -6.73
C VAL A 138 6.39 3.29 -7.17
N GLY A 139 6.95 4.02 -6.20
CA GLY A 139 7.98 5.02 -6.44
C GLY A 139 9.34 4.42 -6.77
N PRO A 140 10.36 5.27 -6.94
CA PRO A 140 11.71 4.82 -7.27
C PRO A 140 12.27 3.80 -6.27
N ALA A 141 12.97 2.78 -6.78
CA ALA A 141 13.61 1.78 -5.94
C ALA A 141 14.47 2.45 -4.86
N LYS A 142 14.35 1.94 -3.62
CA LYS A 142 15.07 2.45 -2.43
C LYS A 142 14.91 3.96 -2.21
N ASN A 143 13.75 4.51 -2.60
CA ASN A 143 13.45 5.94 -2.47
C ASN A 143 14.53 6.85 -3.09
N GLN A 144 15.18 6.39 -4.18
CA GLN A 144 16.22 7.14 -4.88
C GLN A 144 15.59 8.09 -5.91
N TYR A 145 14.98 9.17 -5.41
CA TYR A 145 14.38 10.23 -6.22
C TYR A 145 15.42 10.92 -7.10
N ASP A 146 15.06 11.32 -8.32
CA ASP A 146 15.92 12.15 -9.14
C ASP A 146 16.13 13.56 -8.54
N ASP A 147 17.09 14.33 -9.08
CA ASP A 147 17.46 15.62 -8.51
C ASP A 147 16.35 16.67 -8.61
N LYS A 148 15.56 16.63 -9.71
CA LYS A 148 14.44 17.55 -9.89
C LYS A 148 13.32 17.30 -8.88
N HIS A 149 13.01 16.01 -8.64
CA HIS A 149 12.02 15.64 -7.62
C HIS A 149 12.50 16.02 -6.22
N LEU A 150 13.78 15.74 -5.91
CA LEU A 150 14.38 16.12 -4.64
C LEU A 150 14.35 17.65 -4.42
N GLU A 151 14.64 18.46 -5.45
CA GLU A 151 14.56 19.93 -5.39
C GLU A 151 13.15 20.38 -5.00
N LEU A 152 12.11 19.87 -5.65
CA LEU A 152 10.72 20.21 -5.33
C LEU A 152 10.33 19.83 -3.89
N MET A 153 10.82 18.69 -3.37
CA MET A 153 10.61 18.31 -1.97
C MET A 153 11.35 19.27 -1.01
N LEU A 154 12.60 19.63 -1.33
CA LEU A 154 13.40 20.58 -0.52
C LEU A 154 12.77 21.97 -0.49
N ASP A 155 12.31 22.47 -1.63
CA ASP A 155 11.63 23.77 -1.73
C ASP A 155 10.36 23.76 -0.87
N THR A 156 9.50 22.74 -1.03
CA THR A 156 8.28 22.62 -0.23
C THR A 156 8.59 22.51 1.27
N ASN A 157 9.63 21.76 1.65
CA ASN A 157 10.05 21.65 3.06
C ASN A 157 10.57 23.00 3.59
N SER A 158 11.23 23.80 2.76
CA SER A 158 11.76 25.12 3.15
C SER A 158 10.68 26.16 3.35
N ASP A 159 9.53 26.03 2.68
CA ASP A 159 8.36 26.90 2.84
C ASP A 159 7.67 26.73 4.20
N LEU A 160 7.88 25.58 4.85
CA LEU A 160 7.31 25.33 6.17
C LEU A 160 8.03 26.16 7.25
N PRO A 161 7.33 26.59 8.32
CA PRO A 161 7.99 27.09 9.52
C PRO A 161 8.97 26.06 10.09
N GLU A 162 10.03 26.53 10.72
CA GLU A 162 11.13 25.70 11.20
C GLU A 162 10.68 24.51 12.07
N GLN A 163 9.67 24.73 12.93
CA GLN A 163 9.13 23.67 13.81
C GLN A 163 8.49 22.52 13.05
N PHE A 164 7.97 22.75 11.82
CA PHE A 164 7.31 21.74 10.99
C PHE A 164 8.23 21.14 9.92
N ARG A 165 9.41 21.71 9.71
CA ARG A 165 10.35 21.17 8.71
C ARG A 165 10.81 19.78 9.07
N SER A 166 10.85 18.90 8.08
CA SER A 166 11.58 17.65 8.21
C SER A 166 13.08 17.95 8.32
N LYS A 167 13.74 17.38 9.32
CA LYS A 167 15.19 17.41 9.49
C LYS A 167 15.86 16.18 8.87
N ASN A 168 15.09 15.25 8.35
CA ASN A 168 15.57 14.04 7.72
C ASN A 168 16.10 14.35 6.30
N THR A 169 17.02 13.52 5.85
CA THR A 169 17.46 13.54 4.46
C THR A 169 16.32 13.02 3.59
N LEU A 170 15.73 13.87 2.74
CA LEU A 170 14.55 13.52 1.94
C LEU A 170 14.83 12.47 0.84
N ARG A 171 16.10 12.31 0.42
CA ARG A 171 16.56 11.14 -0.35
C ARG A 171 17.42 10.30 0.59
N PRO A 172 16.94 9.16 1.10
CA PRO A 172 17.67 8.36 2.07
C PRO A 172 19.02 7.88 1.52
N PRO A 173 20.11 7.94 2.29
CA PRO A 173 21.37 7.34 1.87
C PRO A 173 21.23 5.83 1.65
N LEU A 174 21.84 5.29 0.60
CA LEU A 174 21.79 3.83 0.32
C LEU A 174 22.31 2.97 1.49
N ALA A 175 23.16 3.54 2.35
CA ALA A 175 23.64 2.87 3.54
C ALA A 175 22.50 2.51 4.54
N ASN A 176 21.40 3.23 4.54
CA ASN A 176 20.25 2.95 5.42
C ASN A 176 19.60 1.61 5.06
N PHE A 177 19.63 1.21 3.79
CA PHE A 177 19.08 -0.05 3.30
C PHE A 177 19.93 -1.29 3.64
N ARG A 178 21.02 -1.14 4.40
CA ARG A 178 21.74 -2.29 4.97
C ARG A 178 21.00 -2.92 6.15
N ILE A 179 20.15 -2.16 6.83
CA ILE A 179 19.35 -2.64 7.98
C ILE A 179 18.11 -3.36 7.45
N GLU A 180 17.49 -2.83 6.42
CA GLU A 180 16.31 -3.40 5.76
C GLU A 180 16.56 -3.49 4.24
N PRO A 181 17.30 -4.51 3.79
CA PRO A 181 17.80 -4.57 2.41
C PRO A 181 16.71 -4.74 1.36
N THR A 182 15.54 -5.23 1.74
CA THR A 182 14.39 -5.43 0.86
C THR A 182 13.47 -4.22 0.75
N GLU A 183 13.62 -3.22 1.63
CA GLU A 183 12.77 -2.02 1.59
C GLU A 183 12.83 -1.34 0.22
N ALA A 184 11.68 -1.22 -0.44
CA ALA A 184 11.50 -0.62 -1.75
C ALA A 184 12.52 -1.11 -2.80
N ILE A 185 12.94 -2.40 -2.73
CA ILE A 185 14.05 -2.92 -3.55
C ILE A 185 13.74 -2.89 -5.05
N HIS A 186 12.50 -3.16 -5.41
CA HIS A 186 11.99 -3.17 -6.79
C HIS A 186 10.61 -2.49 -6.88
N SER A 187 10.38 -1.46 -6.07
CA SER A 187 9.10 -0.76 -6.01
C SER A 187 8.70 -0.15 -7.36
N ASP A 188 9.66 0.34 -8.13
CA ASP A 188 9.49 0.85 -9.50
C ASP A 188 9.00 -0.20 -10.51
N LEU A 189 9.18 -1.49 -10.20
CA LEU A 189 8.72 -2.61 -11.02
C LEU A 189 7.34 -3.13 -10.61
N VAL A 190 6.80 -2.76 -9.44
CA VAL A 190 5.51 -3.29 -8.94
C VAL A 190 4.40 -3.09 -9.97
N ARG A 191 4.17 -1.86 -10.40
CA ARG A 191 3.11 -1.54 -11.36
C ARG A 191 3.35 -2.13 -12.75
N PRO A 192 4.52 -1.99 -13.40
CA PRO A 192 4.79 -2.61 -14.68
C PRO A 192 4.62 -4.13 -14.69
N VAL A 193 5.07 -4.80 -13.63
CA VAL A 193 4.91 -6.26 -13.51
C VAL A 193 3.45 -6.64 -13.21
N PHE A 194 2.74 -5.85 -12.41
CA PHE A 194 1.29 -6.04 -12.23
C PHE A 194 0.56 -5.98 -13.58
N GLU A 195 0.79 -4.94 -14.38
CA GLU A 195 0.19 -4.75 -15.71
C GLU A 195 0.57 -5.87 -16.71
N LYS A 196 1.69 -6.57 -16.49
CA LYS A 196 2.09 -7.74 -17.30
C LYS A 196 1.18 -8.95 -17.05
N TYR A 197 0.76 -9.18 -15.81
CA TYR A 197 0.02 -10.38 -15.40
C TYR A 197 -1.47 -10.14 -15.15
N PHE A 198 -1.90 -8.90 -15.03
CA PHE A 198 -3.28 -8.53 -14.75
C PHE A 198 -3.81 -7.51 -15.75
N ASP A 199 -5.08 -7.65 -16.12
CA ASP A 199 -5.86 -6.59 -16.75
C ASP A 199 -6.43 -5.68 -15.66
N ILE A 200 -6.09 -4.39 -15.70
CA ILE A 200 -6.56 -3.42 -14.71
C ILE A 200 -8.06 -3.18 -14.90
N VAL A 201 -8.85 -3.47 -13.88
CA VAL A 201 -10.30 -3.22 -13.85
C VAL A 201 -10.66 -1.96 -13.08
N TYR A 202 -9.77 -1.51 -12.20
CA TYR A 202 -9.89 -0.25 -11.45
C TYR A 202 -8.54 0.23 -10.95
N GLU A 203 -8.31 1.53 -10.98
CA GLU A 203 -7.10 2.09 -10.37
C GLU A 203 -7.28 3.52 -9.86
N ARG A 204 -6.45 3.91 -8.90
CA ARG A 204 -6.30 5.27 -8.38
C ARG A 204 -4.84 5.56 -8.04
N ASN A 205 -4.39 6.75 -8.42
CA ASN A 205 -3.15 7.32 -7.94
C ASN A 205 -3.37 7.90 -6.55
N LEU A 206 -2.53 7.51 -5.60
CA LEU A 206 -2.60 7.95 -4.21
C LEU A 206 -1.52 9.00 -3.89
N ASN A 207 -0.88 9.54 -4.93
CA ASN A 207 0.14 10.59 -4.85
C ASN A 207 1.35 10.24 -3.94
N GLY A 208 1.71 11.14 -3.02
CA GLY A 208 2.80 10.94 -2.06
C GLY A 208 4.14 11.54 -2.50
N GLY A 209 4.23 12.07 -3.73
CA GLY A 209 5.48 12.58 -4.30
C GLY A 209 6.14 13.72 -3.52
N ILE A 210 5.37 14.45 -2.73
CA ILE A 210 5.87 15.53 -1.86
C ILE A 210 5.68 15.18 -0.38
N ALA A 211 4.44 14.84 0.01
CA ALA A 211 4.08 14.74 1.42
C ALA A 211 4.74 13.55 2.12
N TYR A 212 4.94 12.43 1.43
CA TYR A 212 5.42 11.19 2.05
C TYR A 212 6.75 11.36 2.78
N GLN A 213 7.79 11.82 2.09
CA GLN A 213 9.13 11.94 2.69
C GLN A 213 9.23 13.09 3.70
N ILE A 214 8.49 14.17 3.50
CA ILE A 214 8.47 15.30 4.45
C ILE A 214 7.80 14.88 5.75
N LEU A 215 6.72 14.07 5.68
CA LEU A 215 6.01 13.55 6.84
C LEU A 215 6.70 12.34 7.49
N TRP A 216 7.58 11.64 6.77
CA TRP A 216 8.27 10.46 7.29
C TRP A 216 9.12 10.83 8.51
N ASN A 217 8.88 10.14 9.66
CA ASN A 217 9.50 10.46 10.94
C ASN A 217 9.35 11.94 11.39
N ASN A 218 8.31 12.63 10.93
CA ASN A 218 8.03 14.03 11.24
C ASN A 218 6.53 14.26 11.52
N ILE A 219 5.74 13.21 11.40
CA ILE A 219 4.28 13.27 11.42
C ILE A 219 3.73 13.72 12.79
N GLU A 220 4.44 13.44 13.88
CA GLU A 220 4.08 13.84 15.24
C GLU A 220 4.04 15.36 15.46
N LYS A 221 4.72 16.13 14.60
CA LYS A 221 4.70 17.59 14.66
C LYS A 221 3.40 18.19 14.14
N PHE A 222 2.61 17.42 13.42
CA PHE A 222 1.38 17.88 12.79
C PHE A 222 0.15 17.42 13.60
N ASP A 223 0.10 17.82 14.87
CA ASP A 223 -1.05 17.51 15.74
C ASP A 223 -2.34 18.13 15.19
N ASN A 224 -3.37 17.32 15.04
CA ASN A 224 -4.67 17.77 14.55
C ASN A 224 -5.36 18.78 15.49
N SER A 225 -4.98 18.86 16.76
CA SER A 225 -5.54 19.83 17.73
C SER A 225 -4.91 21.20 17.60
N ASP A 226 -3.73 21.33 17.00
CA ASP A 226 -3.05 22.61 16.75
C ASP A 226 -3.50 23.20 15.41
N PRO A 227 -4.16 24.38 15.40
CA PRO A 227 -4.60 25.05 14.17
C PRO A 227 -3.45 25.38 13.20
N GLU A 228 -2.26 25.73 13.72
CA GLU A 228 -1.10 26.03 12.90
C GLU A 228 -0.54 24.77 12.25
N ALA A 229 -0.40 23.68 12.99
CA ALA A 229 0.02 22.39 12.48
C ALA A 229 -0.95 21.89 11.39
N ARG A 230 -2.27 22.03 11.62
CA ARG A 230 -3.30 21.68 10.63
C ARG A 230 -3.15 22.50 9.35
N LYS A 231 -2.97 23.82 9.45
CA LYS A 231 -2.76 24.69 8.28
C LYS A 231 -1.58 24.22 7.43
N TRP A 232 -0.45 23.89 8.06
CA TRP A 232 0.74 23.48 7.34
C TRP A 232 0.65 22.05 6.81
N LEU A 233 -0.09 21.18 7.46
CA LEU A 233 -0.43 19.86 6.90
C LEU A 233 -1.27 20.01 5.63
N GLU A 234 -2.32 20.84 5.63
CA GLU A 234 -3.12 21.11 4.42
C GLU A 234 -2.23 21.66 3.30
N TYR A 235 -1.34 22.60 3.58
CA TYR A 235 -0.39 23.12 2.60
C TYR A 235 0.44 22.00 1.95
N LEU A 236 0.97 21.05 2.75
CA LEU A 236 1.72 19.91 2.23
C LEU A 236 0.86 19.00 1.34
N LEU A 237 -0.35 18.68 1.78
CA LEU A 237 -1.24 17.78 1.04
C LEU A 237 -1.77 18.43 -0.25
N GLU A 238 -2.01 19.75 -0.25
CA GLU A 238 -2.39 20.50 -1.44
C GLU A 238 -1.25 20.58 -2.46
N ASN A 239 -0.01 20.82 -2.01
CA ASN A 239 1.17 20.79 -2.88
C ASN A 239 1.41 19.40 -3.46
N ASP A 240 1.29 18.36 -2.65
CA ASP A 240 1.37 16.97 -3.10
C ASP A 240 0.36 16.69 -4.21
N ARG A 241 -0.90 17.08 -4.01
CA ARG A 241 -1.98 16.94 -4.99
C ARG A 241 -1.66 17.71 -6.28
N LYS A 242 -1.29 18.97 -6.16
CA LYS A 242 -1.03 19.85 -7.30
C LYS A 242 0.14 19.36 -8.14
N LEU A 243 1.29 19.11 -7.51
CA LEU A 243 2.51 18.72 -8.22
C LEU A 243 2.37 17.32 -8.85
N SER A 244 1.62 16.42 -8.21
CA SER A 244 1.27 15.12 -8.78
C SER A 244 0.33 15.26 -9.99
N SER A 245 -0.72 16.08 -9.89
CA SER A 245 -1.66 16.30 -11.01
C SER A 245 -1.02 17.01 -12.19
N ASP A 246 -0.06 17.90 -11.94
CA ASP A 246 0.71 18.59 -12.96
C ASP A 246 1.80 17.71 -13.61
N GLY A 247 1.97 16.46 -13.15
CA GLY A 247 3.01 15.54 -13.60
C GLY A 247 4.44 15.99 -13.27
N LYS A 248 4.60 16.87 -12.27
CA LYS A 248 5.91 17.42 -11.86
C LYS A 248 6.67 16.49 -10.92
N VAL A 249 5.93 15.66 -10.19
CA VAL A 249 6.48 14.61 -9.31
C VAL A 249 5.83 13.26 -9.65
N PRO A 250 6.54 12.14 -9.45
CA PRO A 250 5.99 10.82 -9.70
C PRO A 250 4.89 10.50 -8.66
N ILE A 251 4.01 9.58 -9.05
CA ILE A 251 3.10 8.92 -8.11
C ILE A 251 3.90 7.90 -7.33
N LEU A 252 3.89 8.01 -6.00
CA LEU A 252 4.60 7.08 -5.14
C LEU A 252 3.71 5.96 -4.60
N PHE A 253 2.40 6.21 -4.45
CA PHE A 253 1.45 5.21 -3.99
C PHE A 253 0.33 5.01 -5.00
N TRP A 254 -0.03 3.76 -5.19
CA TRP A 254 -1.01 3.35 -6.19
C TRP A 254 -1.95 2.29 -5.62
N TYR A 255 -3.23 2.46 -5.88
CA TYR A 255 -4.26 1.45 -5.64
C TYR A 255 -4.73 0.92 -6.98
N GLY A 256 -4.54 -0.37 -7.21
CA GLY A 256 -4.94 -1.05 -8.42
C GLY A 256 -5.70 -2.33 -8.13
N VAL A 257 -6.74 -2.60 -8.91
CA VAL A 257 -7.46 -3.86 -8.90
C VAL A 257 -7.38 -4.46 -10.29
N GLY A 258 -6.98 -5.72 -10.38
CA GLY A 258 -6.81 -6.42 -11.66
C GLY A 258 -7.38 -7.81 -11.66
N SER A 259 -7.81 -8.27 -12.82
CA SER A 259 -8.13 -9.67 -13.09
C SER A 259 -6.93 -10.37 -13.75
N PRO A 260 -6.66 -11.66 -13.44
CA PRO A 260 -5.53 -12.35 -14.05
C PRO A 260 -5.70 -12.47 -15.56
N LYS A 261 -4.63 -12.18 -16.31
CA LYS A 261 -4.59 -12.43 -17.75
C LYS A 261 -4.61 -13.92 -18.05
N ASN A 262 -5.28 -14.30 -19.12
CA ASN A 262 -5.36 -15.69 -19.60
C ASN A 262 -4.03 -16.18 -20.20
#